data_f3fc6bd346b6290bc05d49a739e529be
#
_entry.id   f3fc6bd346b6290bc05d49a739e529be
#
_cell.length_a   1.000
_cell.length_b   1.000
_cell.length_c   1.000
_cell.angle_alpha   90.00
_cell.angle_beta   90.00
_cell.angle_gamma   90.00
#
_symmetry.space_group_name_H-M   'P 1'
#
loop_
_entity.id
_entity.type
_entity.pdbx_description
1 polymer ?
#
loop_
_entity_poly.entity_id
_entity_poly.type
_entity_poly.pdbx_seq_one_letter_code
_entity_poly.pdbx_strand_id
1 'polypeptide(L)'
;MSDSDTPAYHRRIRSFVRREGRLTPAQSRALDALMPRYGVAAEAFADPAQLFERPAPLTLEIGFGDGENLLAACQQHPERNFLGFEVHRPGVGRLLDRADKAGVVNLKVSTDDAAETLAQSAMT
;
A
#
# COMPACT_ATOMS: atom_id res chain seq x y z
N MET A 1 -6.28 -19.88 16.42
CA MET A 1 -6.48 -19.96 15.68
C MET A 1 -6.38 -20.27 14.85
N SER A 2 -6.36 -20.34 14.40
CA SER A 2 -6.49 -20.56 13.55
C SER A 2 -6.32 -21.10 12.83
N ASP A 3 -6.21 -21.20 12.26
CA ASP A 3 -5.98 -21.87 11.47
C ASP A 3 -4.80 -21.90 11.17
N SER A 4 -4.16 -21.92 11.41
CA SER A 4 -3.44 -21.96 11.17
C SER A 4 -2.45 -22.32 11.05
N ASP A 5 -1.74 -22.52 10.98
CA ASP A 5 -1.04 -22.77 10.74
C ASP A 5 -0.18 -22.73 10.08
N THR A 6 1.15 -22.48 9.96
CA THR A 6 1.58 -22.38 9.11
C THR A 6 1.95 -22.79 8.14
N PRO A 7 2.77 -23.38 7.48
CA PRO A 7 2.57 -22.39 6.52
C PRO A 7 1.16 -22.29 6.30
N ALA A 8 0.64 -22.80 7.17
CA ALA A 8 -0.65 -22.33 7.47
C ALA A 8 -0.69 -20.85 7.43
N TYR A 9 0.45 -20.25 7.56
CA TYR A 9 0.58 -18.82 7.42
C TYR A 9 0.07 -18.32 6.05
N HIS A 10 0.51 -18.97 4.97
CA HIS A 10 0.07 -18.55 3.65
C HIS A 10 -1.40 -18.78 3.43
N ARG A 11 -1.89 -19.91 3.90
CA ARG A 11 -3.31 -20.21 3.76
C ARG A 11 -4.15 -19.26 4.58
N ARG A 12 -3.69 -18.90 5.77
CA ARG A 12 -4.43 -17.95 6.60
C ARG A 12 -4.52 -16.59 5.94
N ILE A 13 -3.44 -16.15 5.36
CA ILE A 13 -3.45 -14.86 4.69
C ILE A 13 -4.45 -14.87 3.56
N ARG A 14 -4.46 -15.90 2.76
CA ARG A 14 -5.37 -15.98 1.64
C ARG A 14 -6.82 -16.05 2.10
N SER A 15 -7.10 -16.83 3.13
CA SER A 15 -8.45 -16.92 3.68
C SER A 15 -8.88 -15.60 4.29
N PHE A 16 -7.98 -14.96 4.99
CA PHE A 16 -8.24 -13.70 5.65
C PHE A 16 -8.61 -12.64 4.62
N VAL A 17 -7.83 -12.51 3.57
CA VAL A 17 -8.11 -11.55 2.51
C VAL A 17 -9.47 -11.83 1.89
N ARG A 18 -9.77 -13.09 1.62
CA ARG A 18 -11.04 -13.47 1.03
C ARG A 18 -12.22 -13.08 1.91
N ARG A 19 -12.11 -13.34 3.22
CA ARG A 19 -13.19 -12.99 4.15
C ARG A 19 -13.34 -11.50 4.33
N GLU A 20 -12.25 -10.76 4.25
CA GLU A 20 -12.26 -9.34 4.48
C GLU A 20 -12.21 -8.53 3.21
N GLY A 21 -12.27 -9.21 2.07
CA GLY A 21 -12.09 -8.55 0.80
C GLY A 21 -13.29 -7.73 0.32
N ARG A 22 -14.37 -7.72 1.08
CA ARG A 22 -15.56 -6.99 0.66
C ARG A 22 -15.34 -5.51 0.89
N LEU A 23 -15.45 -4.75 -0.19
CA LEU A 23 -15.30 -3.31 -0.13
C LEU A 23 -16.65 -2.65 0.12
N THR A 24 -16.66 -1.60 0.93
CA THR A 24 -17.82 -0.74 0.98
C THR A 24 -17.88 0.08 -0.31
N PRO A 25 -19.07 0.61 -0.67
CA PRO A 25 -19.13 1.47 -1.86
C PRO A 25 -18.15 2.64 -1.79
N ALA A 26 -17.99 3.24 -0.62
CA ALA A 26 -17.06 4.36 -0.48
C ALA A 26 -15.62 3.94 -0.70
N GLN A 27 -15.23 2.77 -0.18
CA GLN A 27 -13.88 2.26 -0.38
C GLN A 27 -13.62 1.91 -1.83
N SER A 28 -14.61 1.33 -2.50
CA SER A 28 -14.50 0.99 -3.90
C SER A 28 -14.32 2.24 -4.76
N ARG A 29 -15.11 3.27 -4.47
CA ARG A 29 -15.00 4.53 -5.20
C ARG A 29 -13.63 5.16 -4.98
N ALA A 30 -13.13 5.11 -3.75
CA ALA A 30 -11.82 5.70 -3.44
C ALA A 30 -10.72 4.98 -4.21
N LEU A 31 -10.76 3.63 -4.26
CA LEU A 31 -9.77 2.89 -5.02
C LEU A 31 -9.82 3.27 -6.50
N ASP A 32 -11.02 3.27 -7.09
CA ASP A 32 -11.15 3.58 -8.52
C ASP A 32 -10.68 4.99 -8.85
N ALA A 33 -10.99 5.95 -8.00
CA ALA A 33 -10.70 7.34 -8.28
C ALA A 33 -9.25 7.72 -7.96
N LEU A 34 -8.65 7.09 -6.94
CA LEU A 34 -7.38 7.56 -6.39
C LEU A 34 -6.19 6.67 -6.70
N MET A 35 -6.39 5.41 -7.08
CA MET A 35 -5.26 4.58 -7.49
C MET A 35 -4.49 5.15 -8.68
N PRO A 36 -5.12 5.78 -9.65
CA PRO A 36 -4.31 6.41 -10.71
C PRO A 36 -3.33 7.45 -10.20
N ARG A 37 -3.65 8.09 -9.09
CA ARG A 37 -2.81 9.14 -8.52
C ARG A 37 -1.78 8.58 -7.54
N TYR A 38 -2.21 7.68 -6.67
CA TYR A 38 -1.37 7.18 -5.57
C TYR A 38 -0.76 5.81 -5.83
N GLY A 39 -1.31 5.05 -6.76
CA GLY A 39 -0.88 3.68 -6.97
C GLY A 39 0.40 3.58 -7.77
N VAL A 40 1.15 2.52 -7.52
CA VAL A 40 2.33 2.21 -8.34
C VAL A 40 2.25 0.76 -8.78
N ALA A 41 2.68 0.51 -10.01
CA ALA A 41 2.72 -0.83 -10.55
C ALA A 41 4.07 -1.48 -10.21
N ALA A 42 4.09 -2.81 -10.21
CA ALA A 42 5.30 -3.54 -9.89
C ALA A 42 6.48 -3.15 -10.78
N GLU A 43 6.20 -2.87 -12.04
CA GLU A 43 7.25 -2.52 -12.99
C GLU A 43 8.00 -1.25 -12.61
N ALA A 44 7.33 -0.33 -11.93
CA ALA A 44 7.94 0.94 -11.55
C ALA A 44 9.05 0.76 -10.51
N PHE A 45 9.10 -0.39 -9.87
CA PHE A 45 10.07 -0.65 -8.81
C PHE A 45 11.47 -0.90 -9.34
N ALA A 46 11.61 -1.04 -10.65
CA ALA A 46 12.93 -1.15 -11.25
C ALA A 46 13.76 0.11 -11.04
N ASP A 47 13.08 1.25 -10.91
CA ASP A 47 13.75 2.52 -10.64
C ASP A 47 12.95 3.29 -9.60
N PRO A 48 13.21 3.03 -8.32
CA PRO A 48 12.46 3.69 -7.24
C PRO A 48 12.53 5.22 -7.27
N ALA A 49 13.59 5.78 -7.84
CA ALA A 49 13.72 7.23 -7.92
C ALA A 49 12.64 7.86 -8.81
N GLN A 50 12.03 7.05 -9.69
CA GLN A 50 11.00 7.54 -10.59
C GLN A 50 9.60 7.48 -10.00
N LEU A 51 9.45 6.93 -8.79
CA LEU A 51 8.12 6.78 -8.20
C LEU A 51 7.51 8.11 -7.79
N PHE A 52 8.34 9.08 -7.47
CA PHE A 52 7.88 10.38 -7.00
C PHE A 52 8.43 11.49 -7.86
N GLU A 53 7.69 12.58 -7.93
CA GLU A 53 8.11 13.71 -8.76
C GLU A 53 9.33 14.43 -8.21
N ARG A 54 9.52 14.38 -6.91
CA ARG A 54 10.66 15.05 -6.29
C ARG A 54 11.59 14.04 -5.65
N PRO A 55 12.89 14.24 -5.69
CA PRO A 55 13.81 13.39 -4.97
C PRO A 55 13.69 13.66 -3.47
N ALA A 56 13.68 12.60 -2.68
CA ALA A 56 13.63 12.67 -1.23
C ALA A 56 13.95 11.30 -0.67
N PRO A 57 14.39 11.20 0.59
CA PRO A 57 14.58 9.90 1.20
C PRO A 57 13.28 9.12 1.16
N LEU A 58 13.36 7.83 0.86
CA LEU A 58 12.19 6.98 0.70
C LEU A 58 12.09 6.02 1.87
N THR A 59 10.92 5.96 2.47
CA THR A 59 10.60 5.01 3.53
C THR A 59 9.56 4.02 3.01
N LEU A 60 9.80 2.73 3.25
CA LEU A 60 8.86 1.68 2.86
C LEU A 60 8.12 1.19 4.09
N GLU A 61 6.83 0.95 3.95
CA GLU A 61 6.07 0.30 4.98
C GLU A 61 5.28 -0.85 4.37
N ILE A 62 5.43 -2.05 4.93
CA ILE A 62 4.78 -3.26 4.44
C ILE A 62 3.68 -3.64 5.41
N GLY A 63 2.48 -3.87 4.87
CA GLY A 63 1.34 -4.25 5.69
C GLY A 63 0.78 -3.10 6.48
N PHE A 64 0.49 -1.97 5.83
CA PHE A 64 0.07 -0.79 6.57
C PHE A 64 -1.38 -0.86 7.10
N GLY A 65 -2.15 -1.88 6.73
CA GLY A 65 -3.52 -2.01 7.21
C GLY A 65 -4.41 -0.88 6.72
N ASP A 66 -5.01 -0.14 7.65
CA ASP A 66 -5.81 1.04 7.32
C ASP A 66 -4.96 2.27 7.05
N GLY A 67 -3.67 2.19 7.30
CA GLY A 67 -2.73 3.24 6.97
C GLY A 67 -2.73 4.43 7.91
N GLU A 68 -3.30 4.30 9.08
CA GLU A 68 -3.38 5.41 10.02
C GLU A 68 -2.00 5.92 10.41
N ASN A 69 -1.10 4.99 10.76
CA ASN A 69 0.26 5.36 11.14
C ASN A 69 1.05 5.87 9.93
N LEU A 70 0.84 5.25 8.78
CA LEU A 70 1.52 5.67 7.56
C LEU A 70 1.11 7.07 7.17
N LEU A 71 -0.18 7.38 7.24
CA LEU A 71 -0.65 8.73 6.93
C LEU A 71 -0.07 9.75 7.89
N ALA A 72 -0.03 9.43 9.18
CA ALA A 72 0.55 10.33 10.16
C ALA A 72 2.02 10.58 9.86
N ALA A 73 2.76 9.54 9.47
CA ALA A 73 4.17 9.70 9.13
C ALA A 73 4.35 10.62 7.92
N CYS A 74 3.51 10.46 6.90
CA CYS A 74 3.56 11.33 5.73
C CYS A 74 3.36 12.79 6.11
N GLN A 75 2.43 13.04 7.01
CA GLN A 75 2.11 14.40 7.43
C GLN A 75 3.20 14.99 8.32
N GLN A 76 3.82 14.16 9.14
CA GLN A 76 4.87 14.62 10.06
C GLN A 76 6.21 14.81 9.35
N HIS A 77 6.41 14.13 8.22
CA HIS A 77 7.70 14.16 7.52
C HIS A 77 7.49 14.50 6.05
N PRO A 78 7.05 15.72 5.76
CA PRO A 78 6.82 16.12 4.36
C PRO A 78 8.11 16.16 3.54
N GLU A 79 9.25 16.15 4.19
CA GLU A 79 10.55 16.12 3.50
C GLU A 79 10.92 14.73 2.98
N ARG A 80 10.13 13.69 3.33
CA ARG A 80 10.37 12.31 2.93
C ARG A 80 9.29 11.85 1.97
N ASN A 81 9.59 10.79 1.24
CA ASN A 81 8.59 10.07 0.44
C ASN A 81 8.30 8.73 1.10
N PHE A 82 7.07 8.27 0.99
CA PHE A 82 6.62 7.03 1.61
C PHE A 82 5.96 6.14 0.58
N LEU A 83 6.31 4.85 0.62
CA LEU A 83 5.70 3.84 -0.23
C LEU A 83 5.16 2.74 0.67
N GLY A 84 3.85 2.52 0.64
CA GLY A 84 3.22 1.51 1.45
C GLY A 84 2.74 0.34 0.60
N PHE A 85 2.83 -0.85 1.17
CA PHE A 85 2.31 -2.08 0.55
C PHE A 85 1.21 -2.63 1.43
N GLU A 86 0.08 -2.96 0.84
CA GLU A 86 -1.01 -3.60 1.55
C GLU A 86 -1.90 -4.34 0.56
N VAL A 87 -2.12 -5.63 0.81
CA VAL A 87 -2.97 -6.43 -0.07
C VAL A 87 -4.44 -6.38 0.35
N HIS A 88 -4.75 -5.89 1.54
CA HIS A 88 -6.11 -5.77 2.05
C HIS A 88 -6.75 -4.51 1.48
N ARG A 89 -7.50 -4.67 0.41
CA ARG A 89 -7.98 -3.54 -0.38
C ARG A 89 -8.87 -2.55 0.38
N PRO A 90 -9.74 -2.99 1.32
CA PRO A 90 -10.49 -2.01 2.11
C PRO A 90 -9.61 -1.04 2.88
N GLY A 91 -8.50 -1.53 3.43
CA GLY A 91 -7.55 -0.66 4.12
C GLY A 91 -6.89 0.32 3.17
N VAL A 92 -6.54 -0.13 1.97
CA VAL A 92 -5.96 0.76 0.96
C VAL A 92 -6.96 1.87 0.60
N GLY A 93 -8.22 1.50 0.36
CA GLY A 93 -9.24 2.49 0.04
C GLY A 93 -9.42 3.52 1.12
N ARG A 94 -9.38 3.07 2.39
CA ARG A 94 -9.51 3.99 3.52
C ARG A 94 -8.33 4.94 3.58
N LEU A 95 -7.12 4.42 3.39
CA LEU A 95 -5.92 5.27 3.40
C LEU A 95 -5.98 6.33 2.29
N LEU A 96 -6.32 5.90 1.08
CA LEU A 96 -6.35 6.82 -0.06
C LEU A 96 -7.37 7.93 0.15
N ASP A 97 -8.55 7.59 0.66
CA ASP A 97 -9.58 8.58 0.92
C ASP A 97 -9.08 9.63 1.91
N ARG A 98 -8.43 9.19 2.98
CA ARG A 98 -7.91 10.09 4.00
C ARG A 98 -6.74 10.92 3.49
N ALA A 99 -5.86 10.30 2.71
CA ALA A 99 -4.71 11.01 2.16
C ALA A 99 -5.15 12.11 1.20
N ASP A 100 -6.16 11.82 0.39
CA ASP A 100 -6.69 12.81 -0.54
C ASP A 100 -7.30 13.99 0.21
N LYS A 101 -8.10 13.69 1.24
CA LYS A 101 -8.73 14.75 2.03
C LYS A 101 -7.71 15.58 2.78
N ALA A 102 -6.61 14.98 3.18
CA ALA A 102 -5.55 15.69 3.90
C ALA A 102 -4.57 16.39 2.96
N GLY A 103 -4.68 16.17 1.66
CA GLY A 103 -3.78 16.80 0.70
C GLY A 103 -2.37 16.25 0.72
N VAL A 104 -2.21 15.00 1.11
CA VAL A 104 -0.90 14.35 1.19
C VAL A 104 -0.40 14.06 -0.22
N VAL A 105 0.85 14.42 -0.50
CA VAL A 105 1.45 14.25 -1.83
C VAL A 105 2.71 13.39 -1.82
N ASN A 106 3.22 13.04 -0.65
CA ASN A 106 4.46 12.27 -0.52
C ASN A 106 4.19 10.80 -0.22
N LEU A 107 3.10 10.27 -0.77
CA LEU A 107 2.67 8.90 -0.53
C LEU A 107 2.37 8.20 -1.85
N LYS A 108 2.87 6.97 -1.98
CA LYS A 108 2.45 6.04 -3.04
C LYS A 108 2.12 4.71 -2.39
N VAL A 109 1.24 3.94 -3.02
CA VAL A 109 0.83 2.65 -2.47
C VAL A 109 0.85 1.59 -3.56
N SER A 110 1.09 0.35 -3.14
CA SER A 110 0.99 -0.82 -3.99
C SER A 110 0.10 -1.85 -3.31
N THR A 111 -0.76 -2.48 -4.09
CA THR A 111 -1.58 -3.59 -3.61
C THR A 111 -0.95 -4.93 -3.94
N ASP A 112 0.22 -4.93 -4.55
CA ASP A 112 0.94 -6.16 -4.86
C ASP A 112 1.62 -6.72 -3.62
N ASP A 113 1.95 -8.00 -3.66
CA ASP A 113 2.70 -8.63 -2.58
C ASP A 113 4.09 -8.01 -2.52
N ALA A 114 4.44 -7.44 -1.36
CA ALA A 114 5.71 -6.73 -1.21
C ALA A 114 6.91 -7.64 -1.39
N ALA A 115 6.84 -8.84 -0.81
CA ALA A 115 7.97 -9.76 -0.89
C ALA A 115 8.25 -10.16 -2.33
N GLU A 116 7.20 -10.48 -3.08
CA GLU A 116 7.35 -10.87 -4.46
C GLU A 116 7.82 -9.70 -5.32
N THR A 117 7.22 -8.54 -5.13
CA THR A 117 7.55 -7.37 -5.91
C THR A 117 9.01 -6.95 -5.70
N LEU A 118 9.45 -6.91 -4.45
CA LEU A 118 10.82 -6.51 -4.15
C LEU A 118 11.82 -7.54 -4.61
N ALA A 119 11.47 -8.83 -4.55
CA ALA A 119 12.34 -9.88 -5.06
C ALA A 119 12.55 -9.74 -6.56
N GLN A 120 11.48 -9.44 -7.29
CA GLN A 120 11.58 -9.24 -8.73
C GLN A 120 12.44 -8.03 -9.06
N SER A 121 12.28 -6.95 -8.33
CA SER A 121 13.09 -5.75 -8.54
C SER A 121 14.57 -6.03 -8.30
N ALA A 122 14.87 -6.82 -7.28
CA ALA A 122 16.26 -7.14 -6.96
C ALA A 122 16.90 -7.99 -8.03
N MET A 123 16.13 -8.72 -8.82
CA MET A 123 16.64 -9.59 -9.87
C MET A 123 16.90 -8.86 -11.18
N THR A 124 16.41 -7.66 -11.31
CA THR A 124 16.65 -6.88 -12.50
C THR A 124 17.74 -5.85 -12.27
#